data_03c75bf6315947620a9f6b26430d78fa
#
_entry.id   03c75bf6315947620a9f6b26430d78fa
#
_cell.length_a   1.000
_cell.length_b   1.000
_cell.length_c   1.000
_cell.angle_alpha   90.00
_cell.angle_beta   90.00
_cell.angle_gamma   90.00
#
_symmetry.space_group_name_H-M   'P 1'
#
loop_
_entity.id
_entity.type
_entity.pdbx_description
1 polymer ?
#
loop_
_entity_poly.entity_id
_entity_poly.type
_entity_poly.pdbx_seq_one_letter_code
_entity_poly.pdbx_strand_id
1 'polypeptide(L)'
;MSNNLEVSWDDGGEQKAVRTESPSLATDRIGMLDGVVRTVVVIESDDIQVGIGGGNEGRVIAYFTRDSWSFFNLVGDPRAEGSAELVAGGQPGDFDRRHIVDAPTAISAVRELIDNGAPTNHLWEAQD
;
A
#
# COMPACT_ATOMS: atom_id res chain seq x y z
N MET A 1 -21.49 8.93 6.32
CA MET A 1 -20.80 7.68 6.67
C MET A 1 -19.42 8.01 7.20
N SER A 2 -19.12 7.53 8.39
CA SER A 2 -17.79 7.74 8.92
C SER A 2 -16.83 6.73 8.28
N ASN A 3 -15.76 7.22 7.72
CA ASN A 3 -14.66 6.39 7.24
C ASN A 3 -13.65 6.26 8.37
N ASN A 4 -14.01 5.45 9.38
CA ASN A 4 -13.09 5.17 10.47
C ASN A 4 -11.96 4.30 9.92
N LEU A 5 -10.80 4.89 9.80
CA LEU A 5 -9.60 4.23 9.30
C LEU A 5 -8.61 4.05 10.44
N GLU A 6 -8.03 2.87 10.54
CA GLU A 6 -6.87 2.65 11.36
C GLU A 6 -5.66 2.62 10.46
N VAL A 7 -4.70 3.49 10.72
CA VAL A 7 -3.47 3.59 9.93
C VAL A 7 -2.32 3.19 10.84
N SER A 8 -1.57 2.18 10.43
CA SER A 8 -0.40 1.75 11.16
C SER A 8 0.82 1.76 10.26
N TRP A 9 1.98 1.97 10.84
CA TRP A 9 3.23 2.02 10.12
C TRP A 9 4.38 1.66 11.06
N ASP A 10 5.53 1.32 10.47
CA ASP A 10 6.76 1.15 11.23
C ASP A 10 7.58 2.44 11.21
N ASP A 11 8.34 2.65 12.25
CA ASP A 11 9.21 3.82 12.38
C ASP A 11 10.45 3.41 13.20
N GLY A 12 11.51 3.00 12.51
CA GLY A 12 12.75 2.58 13.15
C GLY A 12 12.60 1.33 14.01
N GLY A 13 11.73 0.41 13.61
CA GLY A 13 11.47 -0.81 14.36
C GLY A 13 10.33 -0.69 15.36
N GLU A 14 9.78 0.51 15.55
CA GLU A 14 8.61 0.72 16.39
C GLU A 14 7.34 0.65 15.55
N GLN A 15 6.28 0.09 16.13
CA GLN A 15 4.96 0.10 15.49
C GLN A 15 4.16 1.27 16.02
N LYS A 16 3.59 2.04 15.10
CA LYS A 16 2.74 3.19 15.42
C LYS A 16 1.40 3.03 14.74
N ALA A 17 0.36 3.58 15.35
CA ALA A 17 -0.97 3.52 14.78
C ALA A 17 -1.78 4.73 15.21
N VAL A 18 -2.66 5.20 14.33
CA VAL A 18 -3.64 6.24 14.64
C VAL A 18 -4.97 5.86 14.02
N ARG A 19 -6.04 6.44 14.56
CA ARG A 19 -7.37 6.36 13.94
C ARG A 19 -7.72 7.72 13.36
N THR A 20 -8.30 7.73 12.17
CA THR A 20 -8.65 8.96 11.49
C THR A 20 -9.86 8.74 10.59
N GLU A 21 -10.62 9.80 10.39
CA GLU A 21 -11.69 9.80 9.39
C GLU A 21 -11.23 10.45 8.08
N SER A 22 -9.99 10.93 8.03
CA SER A 22 -9.44 11.61 6.87
C SER A 22 -8.69 10.64 5.95
N PRO A 23 -9.22 10.36 4.74
CA PRO A 23 -8.47 9.55 3.77
C PRO A 23 -7.13 10.17 3.39
N SER A 24 -7.05 11.50 3.32
CA SER A 24 -5.80 12.19 3.00
C SER A 24 -4.73 11.95 4.05
N LEU A 25 -5.10 11.98 5.33
CA LEU A 25 -4.16 11.72 6.40
C LEU A 25 -3.61 10.29 6.32
N ALA A 26 -4.47 9.34 5.98
CA ALA A 26 -4.07 7.94 5.81
C ALA A 26 -3.10 7.78 4.65
N THR A 27 -3.42 8.35 3.49
CA THR A 27 -2.58 8.18 2.29
C THR A 27 -1.31 9.02 2.33
N ASP A 28 -1.27 10.08 3.12
CA ASP A 28 -0.04 10.87 3.30
C ASP A 28 1.10 10.02 3.88
N ARG A 29 0.77 8.99 4.67
CA ARG A 29 1.77 8.07 5.21
C ARG A 29 2.50 7.28 4.13
N ILE A 30 1.84 7.03 3.01
CA ILE A 30 2.48 6.33 1.87
C ILE A 30 3.65 7.16 1.36
N GLY A 31 3.48 8.46 1.26
CA GLY A 31 4.55 9.36 0.81
C GLY A 31 5.72 9.48 1.78
N MET A 32 5.57 8.99 3.01
CA MET A 32 6.62 9.02 4.01
C MET A 32 7.47 7.75 4.03
N LEU A 33 7.11 6.74 3.24
CA LEU A 33 7.89 5.51 3.13
C LEU A 33 9.25 5.81 2.49
N ASP A 34 10.32 5.32 3.11
CA ASP A 34 11.68 5.54 2.61
C ASP A 34 12.45 4.23 2.39
N GLY A 35 11.88 3.10 2.79
CA GLY A 35 12.53 1.79 2.63
C GLY A 35 13.65 1.53 3.62
N VAL A 36 13.83 2.40 4.63
CA VAL A 36 14.89 2.28 5.63
C VAL A 36 14.31 2.30 7.03
N VAL A 37 13.71 3.41 7.43
CA VAL A 37 13.09 3.61 8.74
C VAL A 37 11.60 3.32 8.67
N ARG A 38 10.97 3.76 7.59
CA ARG A 38 9.54 3.55 7.34
C ARG A 38 9.40 2.67 6.10
N THR A 39 8.96 1.43 6.31
CA THR A 39 8.96 0.41 5.25
C THR A 39 7.58 -0.17 4.96
N VAL A 40 6.58 0.11 5.78
CA VAL A 40 5.23 -0.42 5.58
C VAL A 40 4.18 0.52 6.17
N VAL A 41 3.06 0.62 5.46
CA VAL A 41 1.85 1.30 5.95
C VAL A 41 0.68 0.34 5.75
N VAL A 42 -0.16 0.18 6.76
CA VAL A 42 -1.39 -0.61 6.65
C VAL A 42 -2.56 0.29 7.00
N ILE A 43 -3.56 0.31 6.12
CA ILE A 43 -4.77 1.10 6.31
C ILE A 43 -5.94 0.13 6.37
N GLU A 44 -6.67 0.15 7.48
CA GLU A 44 -7.79 -0.76 7.69
C GLU A 44 -9.08 0.02 7.92
N SER A 45 -10.16 -0.47 7.30
CA SER A 45 -11.52 -0.05 7.58
C SER A 45 -12.34 -1.32 7.92
N ASP A 46 -13.65 -1.17 8.14
CA ASP A 46 -14.50 -2.33 8.42
C ASP A 46 -14.57 -3.31 7.26
N ASP A 47 -14.36 -2.83 6.03
CA ASP A 47 -14.59 -3.62 4.81
C ASP A 47 -13.32 -4.01 4.07
N ILE A 48 -12.18 -3.38 4.37
CA ILE A 48 -10.99 -3.54 3.54
C ILE A 48 -9.71 -3.29 4.35
N GLN A 49 -8.68 -4.05 4.02
CA GLN A 49 -7.32 -3.82 4.51
C GLN A 49 -6.43 -3.55 3.30
N VAL A 50 -5.66 -2.48 3.37
CA VAL A 50 -4.71 -2.09 2.32
C VAL A 50 -3.33 -2.05 2.93
N GLY A 51 -2.36 -2.70 2.28
CA GLY A 51 -0.98 -2.67 2.71
C GLY A 51 -0.10 -2.07 1.63
N ILE A 52 0.82 -1.21 2.03
CA ILE A 52 1.79 -0.58 1.13
C ILE A 52 3.18 -0.78 1.74
N GLY A 53 4.09 -1.29 0.95
CA GLY A 53 5.46 -1.53 1.42
C GLY A 53 6.50 -0.98 0.48
N GLY A 54 7.71 -0.77 1.01
CA GLY A 54 8.84 -0.27 0.27
C GLY A 54 9.18 1.16 0.60
N GLY A 55 9.37 1.99 -0.42
CA GLY A 55 9.74 3.39 -0.30
C GLY A 55 11.13 3.71 -0.82
N ASN A 56 11.94 2.69 -1.10
CA ASN A 56 13.29 2.88 -1.66
C ASN A 56 13.18 3.61 -2.99
N GLU A 57 13.78 4.79 -3.09
CA GLU A 57 13.74 5.63 -4.28
C GLU A 57 12.32 6.00 -4.70
N GLY A 58 11.39 6.08 -3.74
CA GLY A 58 10.00 6.43 -4.01
C GLY A 58 9.18 5.32 -4.65
N ARG A 59 9.69 4.08 -4.68
CA ARG A 59 9.02 2.93 -5.26
C ARG A 59 8.39 2.07 -4.19
N VAL A 60 7.14 1.63 -4.43
CA VAL A 60 6.37 0.87 -3.45
C VAL A 60 5.59 -0.25 -4.14
N ILE A 61 5.11 -1.18 -3.34
CA ILE A 61 4.11 -2.16 -3.72
C ILE A 61 2.86 -1.91 -2.88
N ALA A 62 1.70 -2.30 -3.40
CA ALA A 62 0.44 -2.16 -2.67
C ALA A 62 -0.44 -3.38 -2.91
N TYR A 63 -1.15 -3.78 -1.87
CA TYR A 63 -2.16 -4.83 -1.96
C TYR A 63 -3.40 -4.44 -1.19
N PHE A 64 -4.51 -5.12 -1.48
CA PHE A 64 -5.68 -5.04 -0.62
C PHE A 64 -6.34 -6.41 -0.47
N THR A 65 -7.11 -6.56 0.59
CA THR A 65 -7.93 -7.73 0.83
C THR A 65 -9.21 -7.31 1.55
N ARG A 66 -10.31 -8.02 1.28
CA ARG A 66 -11.59 -7.78 1.96
C ARG A 66 -11.93 -8.88 2.96
N ASP A 67 -11.35 -10.06 2.77
CA ASP A 67 -11.71 -11.26 3.54
C ASP A 67 -10.51 -11.91 4.24
N SER A 68 -9.31 -11.35 4.05
CA SER A 68 -8.03 -11.88 4.56
C SER A 68 -7.60 -13.20 3.92
N TRP A 69 -8.30 -13.61 2.86
CA TRP A 69 -7.98 -14.84 2.11
C TRP A 69 -7.58 -14.55 0.68
N SER A 70 -8.32 -13.65 0.03
CA SER A 70 -8.06 -13.23 -1.34
C SER A 70 -7.37 -11.89 -1.34
N PHE A 71 -6.18 -11.85 -1.92
CA PHE A 71 -5.35 -10.64 -1.98
C PHE A 71 -5.21 -10.19 -3.42
N PHE A 72 -5.18 -8.89 -3.63
CA PHE A 72 -5.01 -8.27 -4.93
C PHE A 72 -3.82 -7.32 -4.89
N ASN A 73 -2.96 -7.41 -5.90
CA ASN A 73 -1.78 -6.54 -6.03
C ASN A 73 -2.03 -5.44 -7.04
N LEU A 74 -1.62 -4.23 -6.70
CA LEU A 74 -1.64 -3.11 -7.63
C LEU A 74 -0.67 -3.37 -8.77
N VAL A 75 -1.11 -3.17 -10.00
CA VAL A 75 -0.29 -3.35 -11.19
C VAL A 75 0.10 -1.98 -11.73
N GLY A 76 1.39 -1.74 -11.88
CA GLY A 76 1.90 -0.55 -12.53
C GLY A 76 2.00 -0.76 -14.04
N ASP A 77 3.11 -1.33 -14.49
CA ASP A 77 3.30 -1.67 -15.90
C ASP A 77 3.11 -3.16 -16.08
N PRO A 78 1.99 -3.61 -16.71
CA PRO A 78 1.74 -5.05 -16.87
C PRO A 78 2.73 -5.75 -17.79
N ARG A 79 3.55 -4.99 -18.53
CA ARG A 79 4.57 -5.54 -19.43
C ARG A 79 5.95 -5.58 -18.81
N ALA A 80 6.13 -5.01 -17.61
CA ALA A 80 7.42 -5.01 -16.96
C ALA A 80 7.85 -6.44 -16.61
N GLU A 81 9.12 -6.73 -16.83
CA GLU A 81 9.69 -8.06 -16.60
C GLU A 81 10.74 -8.00 -15.52
N GLY A 82 10.97 -9.14 -14.87
CA GLY A 82 11.97 -9.28 -13.83
C GLY A 82 11.46 -8.83 -12.48
N SER A 83 12.40 -8.69 -11.56
CA SER A 83 12.11 -8.31 -10.19
C SER A 83 13.03 -7.19 -9.73
N ALA A 84 12.65 -6.52 -8.64
CA ALA A 84 13.50 -5.54 -7.99
C ALA A 84 13.36 -5.70 -6.48
N GLU A 85 14.40 -5.36 -5.75
CA GLU A 85 14.41 -5.46 -4.31
C GLU A 85 13.80 -4.21 -3.68
N LEU A 86 12.92 -4.43 -2.71
CA LEU A 86 12.38 -3.39 -1.83
C LEU A 86 12.43 -3.90 -0.40
N VAL A 87 12.52 -2.99 0.55
CA VAL A 87 12.38 -3.33 1.96
C VAL A 87 10.96 -3.01 2.40
N ALA A 88 10.21 -4.04 2.74
CA ALA A 88 8.82 -3.92 3.17
C ALA A 88 8.63 -4.68 4.48
N GLY A 89 8.02 -4.01 5.47
CA GLY A 89 7.84 -4.61 6.78
C GLY A 89 9.15 -4.91 7.50
N GLY A 90 10.19 -4.12 7.22
CA GLY A 90 11.51 -4.28 7.81
C GLY A 90 12.37 -5.36 7.19
N GLN A 91 11.90 -6.00 6.11
CA GLN A 91 12.61 -7.10 5.48
C GLN A 91 12.81 -6.86 3.98
N PRO A 92 14.03 -7.10 3.46
CA PRO A 92 14.24 -7.04 2.01
C PRO A 92 13.56 -8.22 1.33
N GLY A 93 13.04 -7.98 0.14
CA GLY A 93 12.41 -9.01 -0.68
C GLY A 93 12.44 -8.61 -2.14
N ASP A 94 12.36 -9.63 -3.01
CA ASP A 94 12.27 -9.41 -4.44
C ASP A 94 10.81 -9.36 -4.85
N PHE A 95 10.44 -8.30 -5.56
CA PHE A 95 9.06 -8.09 -6.00
C PHE A 95 9.03 -8.01 -7.52
N ASP A 96 7.98 -8.57 -8.11
CA ASP A 96 7.74 -8.50 -9.54
C ASP A 96 7.64 -7.03 -9.97
N ARG A 97 8.38 -6.66 -10.99
CA ARG A 97 8.39 -5.25 -11.46
C ARG A 97 7.02 -4.77 -11.90
N ARG A 98 6.13 -5.66 -12.31
CA ARG A 98 4.75 -5.29 -12.64
C ARG A 98 4.01 -4.69 -11.45
N HIS A 99 4.37 -5.10 -10.24
CA HIS A 99 3.71 -4.67 -9.01
C HIS A 99 4.39 -3.48 -8.34
N ILE A 100 5.46 -2.97 -8.91
CA ILE A 100 6.19 -1.84 -8.34
C ILE A 100 5.71 -0.56 -9.01
N VAL A 101 5.26 0.38 -8.18
CA VAL A 101 4.75 1.68 -8.64
C VAL A 101 5.44 2.79 -7.85
N ASP A 102 5.31 4.02 -8.31
CA ASP A 102 5.77 5.15 -7.51
C ASP A 102 4.74 5.49 -6.41
N ALA A 103 5.18 6.21 -5.40
CA ALA A 103 4.32 6.57 -4.28
C ALA A 103 3.08 7.37 -4.71
N PRO A 104 3.16 8.37 -5.59
CA PRO A 104 1.96 9.08 -6.05
C PRO A 104 0.92 8.18 -6.69
N THR A 105 1.35 7.20 -7.49
CA THR A 105 0.44 6.23 -8.10
C THR A 105 -0.26 5.38 -7.03
N ALA A 106 0.51 4.91 -6.04
CA ALA A 106 -0.07 4.14 -4.94
C ALA A 106 -1.07 4.96 -4.14
N ILE A 107 -0.76 6.22 -3.86
CA ILE A 107 -1.67 7.13 -3.15
C ILE A 107 -2.99 7.27 -3.91
N SER A 108 -2.91 7.50 -5.21
CA SER A 108 -4.10 7.63 -6.05
C SER A 108 -4.94 6.37 -6.05
N ALA A 109 -4.30 5.20 -6.21
CA ALA A 109 -4.99 3.91 -6.24
C ALA A 109 -5.66 3.58 -4.90
N VAL A 110 -4.97 3.85 -3.80
CA VAL A 110 -5.51 3.61 -2.47
C VAL A 110 -6.67 4.55 -2.16
N ARG A 111 -6.58 5.83 -2.58
CA ARG A 111 -7.68 6.78 -2.43
C ARG A 111 -8.93 6.31 -3.15
N GLU A 112 -8.80 5.71 -4.32
CA GLU A 112 -9.97 5.14 -5.03
C GLU A 112 -10.65 4.07 -4.19
N LEU A 113 -9.87 3.17 -3.59
CA LEU A 113 -10.42 2.12 -2.76
C LEU A 113 -11.15 2.67 -1.53
N ILE A 114 -10.57 3.68 -0.90
CA ILE A 114 -11.17 4.28 0.30
C ILE A 114 -12.43 5.08 -0.05
N ASP A 115 -12.36 5.91 -1.09
CA ASP A 115 -13.44 6.84 -1.43
C ASP A 115 -14.60 6.14 -2.12
N ASN A 116 -14.33 5.16 -2.98
CA ASN A 116 -15.34 4.50 -3.81
C ASN A 116 -15.65 3.08 -3.41
N GLY A 117 -14.85 2.49 -2.53
CA GLY A 117 -15.01 1.10 -2.12
C GLY A 117 -14.57 0.08 -3.16
N ALA A 118 -14.07 0.52 -4.31
CA ALA A 118 -13.67 -0.35 -5.40
C ALA A 118 -12.68 0.36 -6.33
N PRO A 119 -11.83 -0.40 -7.05
CA PRO A 119 -10.96 0.19 -8.06
C PRO A 119 -11.76 0.76 -9.21
N THR A 120 -11.35 1.92 -9.73
CA THR A 120 -11.99 2.55 -10.88
C THR A 120 -11.02 2.83 -12.03
N ASN A 121 -9.84 3.37 -11.72
CA ASN A 121 -8.87 3.79 -12.75
C ASN A 121 -7.54 3.04 -12.69
N HIS A 122 -7.37 2.14 -11.73
CA HIS A 122 -6.13 1.40 -11.56
C HIS A 122 -6.40 -0.09 -11.68
N LEU A 123 -5.39 -0.81 -12.16
CA LEU A 123 -5.48 -2.25 -12.34
C LEU A 123 -4.94 -2.97 -11.10
N TRP A 124 -5.72 -3.93 -10.63
CA TRP A 124 -5.32 -4.81 -9.54
C TRP A 124 -5.50 -6.25 -10.02
N GLU A 125 -4.55 -7.11 -9.70
CA GLU A 125 -4.65 -8.51 -10.07
C GLU A 125 -4.59 -9.41 -8.84
N ALA A 126 -5.34 -10.52 -8.91
CA ALA A 126 -5.39 -11.47 -7.82
C ALA A 126 -4.03 -12.16 -7.64
N GLN A 127 -3.64 -12.35 -6.38
CA GLN A 127 -2.49 -13.18 -6.04
C GLN A 127 -2.86 -14.65 -6.21
N ASP A 128 -1.93 -15.41 -6.70
CA ASP A 128 -2.10 -16.86 -6.81
C ASP A 128 -1.82 -17.57 -5.50
#